data_a692f0734ad02602deae6b0197910409
#
_entry.id   a692f0734ad02602deae6b0197910409
#
_cell.length_a   1.000
_cell.length_b   1.000
_cell.length_c   1.000
_cell.angle_alpha   90.00
_cell.angle_beta   90.00
_cell.angle_gamma   90.00
#
_symmetry.space_group_name_H-M   'P 1'
#
loop_
_entity.id
_entity.type
_entity.pdbx_description
1 polymer ?
#
loop_
_entity_poly.entity_id
_entity_poly.type
_entity_poly.pdbx_seq_one_letter_code
_entity_poly.pdbx_strand_id
1 'polypeptide(L)'
;MRQKMLCFFLLLSLILPSACVNLNSKEEERLEEQLATIEKYISDKGLSAVKDPAGMYYISTLEGTGKSIRFDSVQLVTFHYRGYLLDGTEFDKSDAGKPITASLQGLIPGFQVGIARMKKGGKATFIIPSALAYGSNPPSGIPANAIVLFDVELVDFGTQAEFDDTVIQKYLLDNSLTAEKHSSGLYYVISQPGTGENPSSSSIVTVKYKGYFTDKKVFDETKADATAQFPLTNLIEGWKIAIPLLKKGGKGTFLIPSRLGYGPNGSSGGVPGNSVIIFDIELVSF
;
A
#
# COMPACT_ATOMS: atom_id res chain seq x y z
N MET A 1 -8.93 32.10 56.09
CA MET A 1 -9.36 30.97 55.24
C MET A 1 -8.78 31.15 53.85
N ARG A 2 -7.71 30.44 53.53
CA ARG A 2 -7.06 30.49 52.19
C ARG A 2 -7.47 29.25 51.40
N GLN A 3 -8.27 29.44 50.40
CA GLN A 3 -8.74 28.41 49.49
C GLN A 3 -7.62 28.14 48.44
N LYS A 4 -7.01 26.97 48.47
CA LYS A 4 -6.03 26.51 47.48
C LYS A 4 -6.76 26.05 46.23
N MET A 5 -6.59 26.80 45.15
CA MET A 5 -7.05 26.43 43.81
C MET A 5 -6.12 25.36 43.23
N LEU A 6 -6.66 24.15 43.09
CA LEU A 6 -5.94 22.98 42.53
C LEU A 6 -6.08 23.06 40.99
N CYS A 7 -5.01 23.44 40.29
CA CYS A 7 -4.98 23.33 38.85
C CYS A 7 -4.93 21.86 38.42
N PHE A 8 -6.03 21.38 37.83
CA PHE A 8 -6.08 20.10 37.14
C PHE A 8 -5.42 20.27 35.79
N PHE A 9 -4.19 19.77 35.64
CA PHE A 9 -3.56 19.55 34.35
C PHE A 9 -4.26 18.36 33.70
N LEU A 10 -5.12 18.62 32.71
CA LEU A 10 -5.67 17.61 31.81
C LEU A 10 -4.52 17.18 30.87
N LEU A 11 -3.83 16.10 31.20
CA LEU A 11 -3.00 15.36 30.27
C LEU A 11 -3.92 14.74 29.22
N LEU A 12 -3.95 15.34 28.04
CA LEU A 12 -4.56 14.77 26.84
C LEU A 12 -3.69 13.60 26.40
N SER A 13 -3.92 12.41 26.97
CA SER A 13 -3.31 11.18 26.50
C SER A 13 -3.90 10.88 25.13
N LEU A 14 -3.06 11.02 24.09
CA LEU A 14 -3.31 10.42 22.79
C LEU A 14 -3.53 8.92 22.98
N ILE A 15 -4.78 8.52 22.98
CA ILE A 15 -5.19 7.12 22.95
C ILE A 15 -4.87 6.62 21.53
N LEU A 16 -3.65 6.08 21.37
CA LEU A 16 -3.41 5.11 20.32
C LEU A 16 -4.39 3.95 20.57
N PRO A 17 -5.03 3.36 19.55
CA PRO A 17 -5.82 2.17 19.77
C PRO A 17 -4.85 1.08 20.29
N SER A 18 -4.84 0.87 21.60
CA SER A 18 -4.31 -0.36 22.18
C SER A 18 -5.13 -1.47 21.56
N ALA A 19 -4.54 -2.21 20.63
CA ALA A 19 -5.04 -3.51 20.25
C ALA A 19 -4.90 -4.39 21.50
N CYS A 20 -5.87 -4.32 22.41
CA CYS A 20 -6.02 -5.28 23.50
C CYS A 20 -6.32 -6.62 22.81
N VAL A 21 -5.27 -7.41 22.61
CA VAL A 21 -5.41 -8.82 22.28
C VAL A 21 -6.04 -9.46 23.53
N ASN A 22 -7.28 -9.88 23.42
CA ASN A 22 -7.99 -10.57 24.51
C ASN A 22 -7.47 -12.01 24.55
N LEU A 23 -6.39 -12.23 25.29
CA LEU A 23 -5.72 -13.52 25.44
C LEU A 23 -6.47 -14.38 26.49
N ASN A 24 -6.48 -15.70 26.30
CA ASN A 24 -6.86 -16.61 27.36
C ASN A 24 -5.68 -16.83 28.34
N SER A 25 -5.91 -17.41 29.51
CA SER A 25 -4.90 -17.55 30.55
C SER A 25 -3.62 -18.28 30.12
N LYS A 26 -3.72 -19.24 29.17
CA LYS A 26 -2.54 -19.94 28.63
C LYS A 26 -1.74 -19.07 27.65
N GLU A 27 -2.40 -18.19 26.96
CA GLU A 27 -1.75 -17.25 26.02
C GLU A 27 -1.06 -16.14 26.80
N GLU A 28 -1.64 -15.70 27.92
CA GLU A 28 -1.02 -14.73 28.84
C GLU A 28 0.26 -15.32 29.47
N GLU A 29 0.20 -16.54 30.02
CA GLU A 29 1.37 -17.23 30.57
C GLU A 29 2.47 -17.41 29.52
N ARG A 30 2.12 -17.84 28.32
CA ARG A 30 3.07 -17.96 27.20
C ARG A 30 3.69 -16.62 26.82
N LEU A 31 2.91 -15.57 26.79
CA LEU A 31 3.44 -14.25 26.50
C LEU A 31 4.46 -13.80 27.55
N GLU A 32 4.19 -14.01 28.83
CA GLU A 32 5.13 -13.71 29.94
C GLU A 32 6.44 -14.50 29.78
N GLU A 33 6.38 -15.81 29.54
CA GLU A 33 7.55 -16.64 29.26
C GLU A 33 8.36 -16.15 28.06
N GLN A 34 7.67 -15.77 26.98
CA GLN A 34 8.33 -15.25 25.79
C GLN A 34 8.98 -13.89 26.02
N LEU A 35 8.33 -13.01 26.77
CA LEU A 35 8.92 -11.72 27.15
C LEU A 35 10.20 -11.91 27.95
N ALA A 36 10.21 -12.83 28.94
CA ALA A 36 11.42 -13.16 29.70
C ALA A 36 12.53 -13.74 28.81
N THR A 37 12.15 -14.58 27.81
CA THR A 37 13.08 -15.15 26.83
C THR A 37 13.69 -14.07 25.96
N ILE A 38 12.89 -13.12 25.48
CA ILE A 38 13.34 -11.98 24.67
C ILE A 38 14.27 -11.07 25.48
N GLU A 39 13.92 -10.76 26.72
CA GLU A 39 14.75 -9.92 27.61
C GLU A 39 16.12 -10.55 27.85
N LYS A 40 16.14 -11.87 28.07
CA LYS A 40 17.39 -12.64 28.20
C LYS A 40 18.20 -12.56 26.88
N TYR A 41 17.57 -12.79 25.72
CA TYR A 41 18.24 -12.68 24.40
C TYR A 41 18.86 -11.31 24.20
N ILE A 42 18.12 -10.24 24.50
CA ILE A 42 18.58 -8.85 24.38
C ILE A 42 19.81 -8.63 25.30
N SER A 43 19.74 -9.09 26.54
CA SER A 43 20.84 -9.00 27.51
C SER A 43 22.08 -9.78 27.04
N ASP A 44 21.92 -11.05 26.66
CA ASP A 44 23.01 -11.93 26.21
C ASP A 44 23.74 -11.39 24.96
N LYS A 45 23.00 -10.68 24.10
CA LYS A 45 23.55 -10.06 22.88
C LYS A 45 24.00 -8.62 23.07
N GLY A 46 23.80 -8.02 24.25
CA GLY A 46 24.15 -6.63 24.52
C GLY A 46 23.38 -5.62 23.63
N LEU A 47 22.11 -5.92 23.30
CA LEU A 47 21.31 -5.10 22.40
C LEU A 47 20.60 -3.97 23.14
N SER A 48 20.49 -2.81 22.51
CA SER A 48 19.71 -1.67 23.01
C SER A 48 18.30 -1.70 22.42
N ALA A 49 17.36 -2.34 23.09
CA ALA A 49 15.99 -2.50 22.65
C ALA A 49 15.00 -1.66 23.47
N VAL A 50 13.98 -1.14 22.82
CA VAL A 50 12.85 -0.46 23.46
C VAL A 50 11.65 -1.37 23.44
N LYS A 51 11.09 -1.69 24.62
CA LYS A 51 9.85 -2.45 24.75
C LYS A 51 8.65 -1.57 24.42
N ASP A 52 7.81 -2.04 23.52
CA ASP A 52 6.54 -1.41 23.19
C ASP A 52 5.45 -1.84 24.19
N PRO A 53 4.48 -0.99 24.54
CA PRO A 53 3.34 -1.39 25.38
C PRO A 53 2.56 -2.60 24.87
N ALA A 54 2.56 -2.87 23.55
CA ALA A 54 1.97 -4.08 22.96
C ALA A 54 2.78 -5.36 23.25
N GLY A 55 4.01 -5.26 23.80
CA GLY A 55 4.85 -6.40 24.18
C GLY A 55 5.92 -6.80 23.14
N MET A 56 6.05 -6.12 22.00
CA MET A 56 7.18 -6.32 21.10
C MET A 56 8.39 -5.46 21.51
N TYR A 57 9.58 -5.79 21.00
CA TYR A 57 10.80 -5.01 21.19
C TYR A 57 11.29 -4.44 19.86
N TYR A 58 11.75 -3.20 19.91
CA TYR A 58 12.23 -2.42 18.78
C TYR A 58 13.69 -2.01 18.99
N ILE A 59 14.55 -2.27 18.02
CA ILE A 59 15.96 -1.87 18.01
C ILE A 59 16.19 -1.01 16.78
N SER A 60 16.43 0.29 16.96
CA SER A 60 16.82 1.17 15.85
C SER A 60 18.28 0.92 15.51
N THR A 61 18.56 0.54 14.26
CA THR A 61 19.93 0.38 13.74
C THR A 61 20.33 1.55 12.86
N LEU A 62 19.36 2.24 12.27
CA LEU A 62 19.54 3.50 11.55
C LEU A 62 18.27 4.34 11.70
N GLU A 63 18.40 5.53 12.25
CA GLU A 63 17.28 6.47 12.27
C GLU A 63 17.06 7.05 10.87
N GLY A 64 15.84 6.89 10.33
CA GLY A 64 15.48 7.49 9.05
C GLY A 64 15.33 9.00 9.16
N THR A 65 15.58 9.71 8.07
CA THR A 65 15.50 11.18 7.99
C THR A 65 14.21 11.69 7.36
N GLY A 66 13.41 10.79 6.79
CA GLY A 66 12.16 11.11 6.11
C GLY A 66 10.98 11.34 7.05
N LYS A 67 9.79 11.35 6.47
CA LYS A 67 8.53 11.47 7.22
C LYS A 67 8.34 10.28 8.17
N SER A 68 7.60 10.49 9.26
CA SER A 68 7.09 9.43 10.13
C SER A 68 5.74 8.90 9.63
N ILE A 69 5.47 7.64 9.88
CA ILE A 69 4.20 7.00 9.52
C ILE A 69 3.07 7.53 10.42
N ARG A 70 1.92 7.77 9.81
CA ARG A 70 0.65 8.05 10.49
C ARG A 70 -0.35 6.99 10.09
N PHE A 71 -0.78 6.18 11.03
CA PHE A 71 -1.68 5.03 10.78
C PHE A 71 -3.03 5.40 10.15
N ASP A 72 -3.52 6.59 10.41
CA ASP A 72 -4.80 7.10 9.90
C ASP A 72 -4.77 7.43 8.40
N SER A 73 -3.58 7.60 7.82
CA SER A 73 -3.40 8.06 6.45
C SER A 73 -2.55 7.13 5.57
N VAL A 74 -1.85 6.13 6.16
CA VAL A 74 -0.98 5.21 5.43
C VAL A 74 -1.68 3.88 5.20
N GLN A 75 -1.76 3.47 3.94
CA GLN A 75 -2.36 2.20 3.52
C GLN A 75 -1.32 1.19 3.06
N LEU A 76 -0.24 1.67 2.45
CA LEU A 76 0.81 0.85 1.87
C LEU A 76 2.17 1.20 2.46
N VAL A 77 3.00 0.19 2.65
CA VAL A 77 4.38 0.32 3.07
C VAL A 77 5.28 -0.47 2.14
N THR A 78 6.42 0.14 1.76
CA THR A 78 7.44 -0.49 0.92
C THR A 78 8.70 -0.67 1.75
N PHE A 79 9.19 -1.89 1.87
CA PHE A 79 10.30 -2.22 2.75
C PHE A 79 11.11 -3.42 2.23
N HIS A 80 12.38 -3.46 2.62
CA HIS A 80 13.16 -4.69 2.65
C HIS A 80 13.01 -5.35 4.00
N TYR A 81 13.06 -6.66 4.05
CA TYR A 81 13.05 -7.40 5.29
C TYR A 81 13.81 -8.71 5.20
N ARG A 82 14.21 -9.19 6.39
CA ARG A 82 14.70 -10.53 6.64
C ARG A 82 14.04 -11.05 7.91
N GLY A 83 13.30 -12.14 7.80
CA GLY A 83 12.63 -12.80 8.92
C GLY A 83 13.42 -14.02 9.38
N TYR A 84 13.66 -14.14 10.69
CA TYR A 84 14.43 -15.24 11.28
C TYR A 84 13.97 -15.55 12.71
N LEU A 85 14.37 -16.72 13.22
CA LEU A 85 14.10 -17.17 14.59
C LEU A 85 15.22 -16.72 15.54
N LEU A 86 15.02 -16.91 16.87
CA LEU A 86 16.02 -16.56 17.89
C LEU A 86 17.38 -17.28 17.71
N ASP A 87 17.38 -18.46 17.13
CA ASP A 87 18.60 -19.22 16.81
C ASP A 87 19.29 -18.76 15.52
N GLY A 88 18.70 -17.77 14.81
CA GLY A 88 19.21 -17.22 13.56
C GLY A 88 18.72 -17.92 12.30
N THR A 89 17.90 -18.98 12.41
CA THR A 89 17.31 -19.68 11.26
C THR A 89 16.42 -18.73 10.48
N GLU A 90 16.81 -18.40 9.23
CA GLU A 90 16.03 -17.55 8.31
C GLU A 90 14.86 -18.34 7.75
N PHE A 91 13.66 -17.75 7.77
CA PHE A 91 12.46 -18.36 7.22
C PHE A 91 11.91 -17.61 6.00
N ASP A 92 12.23 -16.30 5.88
CA ASP A 92 11.73 -15.48 4.77
C ASP A 92 12.56 -14.20 4.59
N LYS A 93 12.60 -13.64 3.37
CA LYS A 93 13.23 -12.35 3.10
C LYS A 93 12.76 -11.76 1.77
N SER A 94 12.92 -10.46 1.61
CA SER A 94 12.81 -9.81 0.30
C SER A 94 14.07 -10.10 -0.56
N ASP A 95 13.88 -10.15 -1.89
CA ASP A 95 15.02 -10.24 -2.84
C ASP A 95 15.96 -9.04 -2.69
N ALA A 96 17.24 -9.27 -2.91
CA ALA A 96 18.24 -8.21 -2.87
C ALA A 96 17.90 -7.09 -3.89
N GLY A 97 17.81 -5.85 -3.39
CA GLY A 97 17.51 -4.69 -4.22
C GLY A 97 16.05 -4.60 -4.71
N LYS A 98 15.17 -5.52 -4.30
CA LYS A 98 13.74 -5.49 -4.63
C LYS A 98 12.90 -5.43 -3.36
N PRO A 99 12.54 -4.23 -2.89
CA PRO A 99 11.64 -4.10 -1.75
C PRO A 99 10.25 -4.61 -2.11
N ILE A 100 9.52 -5.10 -1.12
CA ILE A 100 8.11 -5.45 -1.28
C ILE A 100 7.22 -4.27 -0.89
N THR A 101 6.07 -4.15 -1.54
CA THR A 101 5.01 -3.23 -1.12
C THR A 101 3.83 -4.05 -0.63
N ALA A 102 3.38 -3.77 0.57
CA ALA A 102 2.27 -4.47 1.21
C ALA A 102 1.28 -3.51 1.86
N SER A 103 0.04 -3.96 2.02
CA SER A 103 -0.93 -3.26 2.87
C SER A 103 -0.45 -3.30 4.32
N LEU A 104 -0.35 -2.14 4.96
CA LEU A 104 0.04 -2.03 6.36
C LEU A 104 -0.88 -2.89 7.27
N GLN A 105 -2.18 -2.89 6.98
CA GLN A 105 -3.19 -3.64 7.75
C GLN A 105 -3.12 -5.16 7.50
N GLY A 106 -2.49 -5.60 6.41
CA GLY A 106 -2.28 -7.02 6.09
C GLY A 106 -1.05 -7.65 6.77
N LEU A 107 -0.22 -6.84 7.43
CA LEU A 107 0.96 -7.32 8.16
C LEU A 107 0.58 -7.85 9.55
N ILE A 108 1.41 -8.72 10.12
CA ILE A 108 1.22 -9.19 11.50
C ILE A 108 1.27 -8.01 12.49
N PRO A 109 0.50 -8.06 13.61
CA PRO A 109 0.36 -6.93 14.52
C PRO A 109 1.68 -6.33 15.01
N GLY A 110 2.63 -7.18 15.40
CA GLY A 110 3.94 -6.71 15.85
C GLY A 110 4.74 -5.99 14.77
N PHE A 111 4.61 -6.41 13.50
CA PHE A 111 5.25 -5.71 12.38
C PHE A 111 4.63 -4.33 12.14
N GLN A 112 3.28 -4.22 12.23
CA GLN A 112 2.58 -2.94 12.14
C GLN A 112 3.08 -1.96 13.21
N VAL A 113 3.19 -2.41 14.47
CA VAL A 113 3.70 -1.60 15.58
C VAL A 113 5.14 -1.17 15.33
N GLY A 114 6.00 -2.08 14.86
CA GLY A 114 7.40 -1.78 14.56
C GLY A 114 7.55 -0.73 13.45
N ILE A 115 6.85 -0.91 12.34
CA ILE A 115 6.85 0.02 11.20
C ILE A 115 6.39 1.42 11.62
N ALA A 116 5.40 1.54 12.51
CA ALA A 116 4.89 2.82 12.98
C ALA A 116 5.93 3.68 13.72
N ARG A 117 6.95 3.05 14.27
CA ARG A 117 8.06 3.72 14.95
C ARG A 117 9.14 4.20 14.00
N MET A 118 9.11 3.76 12.74
CA MET A 118 10.13 4.07 11.75
C MET A 118 9.85 5.38 11.02
N LYS A 119 10.92 5.99 10.53
CA LYS A 119 10.88 7.04 9.52
C LYS A 119 11.37 6.47 8.18
N LYS A 120 10.94 7.06 7.08
CA LYS A 120 11.43 6.71 5.74
C LYS A 120 12.95 6.73 5.69
N GLY A 121 13.55 5.66 5.16
CA GLY A 121 14.99 5.43 5.09
C GLY A 121 15.60 4.85 6.37
N GLY A 122 14.80 4.58 7.41
CA GLY A 122 15.23 3.96 8.65
C GLY A 122 15.42 2.45 8.54
N LYS A 123 16.25 1.91 9.45
CA LYS A 123 16.46 0.46 9.63
C LYS A 123 16.27 0.09 11.09
N ALA A 124 15.63 -1.05 11.31
CA ALA A 124 15.36 -1.52 12.67
C ALA A 124 15.26 -3.05 12.70
N THR A 125 15.48 -3.62 13.88
CA THR A 125 15.13 -5.01 14.17
C THR A 125 13.92 -5.02 15.09
N PHE A 126 12.90 -5.81 14.73
CA PHE A 126 11.73 -6.09 15.55
C PHE A 126 11.89 -7.46 16.15
N ILE A 127 11.65 -7.60 17.48
CA ILE A 127 11.56 -8.90 18.16
C ILE A 127 10.11 -9.04 18.62
N ILE A 128 9.40 -10.00 18.06
CA ILE A 128 7.95 -10.09 18.13
C ILE A 128 7.56 -11.41 18.81
N PRO A 129 6.88 -11.36 19.97
CA PRO A 129 6.32 -12.55 20.57
C PRO A 129 5.22 -13.15 19.71
N SER A 130 5.01 -14.45 19.82
CA SER A 130 4.10 -15.19 18.93
C SER A 130 2.67 -14.65 18.89
N ALA A 131 2.16 -14.12 19.99
CA ALA A 131 0.82 -13.52 20.08
C ALA A 131 0.63 -12.31 19.16
N LEU A 132 1.72 -11.61 18.81
CA LEU A 132 1.73 -10.49 17.88
C LEU A 132 2.28 -10.87 16.49
N ALA A 133 2.59 -12.16 16.29
CA ALA A 133 3.14 -12.70 15.05
C ALA A 133 2.18 -13.75 14.44
N TYR A 134 2.60 -15.01 14.42
CA TYR A 134 1.88 -16.09 13.74
C TYR A 134 1.12 -17.04 14.69
N GLY A 135 1.27 -16.90 15.99
CA GLY A 135 0.58 -17.71 17.01
C GLY A 135 0.80 -19.20 16.85
N SER A 136 -0.27 -19.97 17.09
CA SER A 136 -0.25 -21.44 17.04
C SER A 136 -0.35 -22.03 15.63
N ASN A 137 -0.69 -21.23 14.60
CA ASN A 137 -0.89 -21.67 13.22
C ASN A 137 -0.01 -20.90 12.22
N PRO A 138 1.33 -20.99 12.34
CA PRO A 138 2.23 -20.25 11.47
C PRO A 138 2.29 -20.85 10.04
N PRO A 139 2.78 -20.06 9.06
CA PRO A 139 3.20 -20.59 7.77
C PRO A 139 4.30 -21.67 7.89
N SER A 140 4.48 -22.45 6.83
CA SER A 140 5.56 -23.44 6.75
C SER A 140 6.93 -22.80 6.99
N GLY A 141 7.78 -23.47 7.74
CA GLY A 141 9.12 -23.00 8.10
C GLY A 141 9.22 -22.23 9.44
N ILE A 142 8.07 -21.91 10.05
CA ILE A 142 8.04 -21.25 11.35
C ILE A 142 7.40 -22.20 12.36
N PRO A 143 8.05 -22.51 13.52
CA PRO A 143 7.44 -23.32 14.57
C PRO A 143 6.19 -22.65 15.17
N ALA A 144 5.24 -23.45 15.61
CA ALA A 144 4.08 -22.95 16.35
C ALA A 144 4.53 -22.18 17.60
N ASN A 145 3.92 -21.04 17.84
CA ASN A 145 4.22 -20.13 18.93
C ASN A 145 5.69 -19.65 18.98
N ALA A 146 6.37 -19.56 17.84
CA ALA A 146 7.73 -19.03 17.78
C ALA A 146 7.77 -17.51 18.02
N ILE A 147 8.80 -17.07 18.74
CA ILE A 147 9.25 -15.68 18.71
C ILE A 147 9.94 -15.47 17.36
N VAL A 148 9.61 -14.40 16.66
CA VAL A 148 10.20 -14.07 15.36
C VAL A 148 10.93 -12.73 15.40
N LEU A 149 12.01 -12.64 14.64
CA LEU A 149 12.76 -11.41 14.45
C LEU A 149 12.65 -10.97 13.01
N PHE A 150 12.57 -9.66 12.81
CA PHE A 150 12.62 -9.06 11.48
C PHE A 150 13.63 -7.92 11.46
N ASP A 151 14.65 -8.03 10.61
CA ASP A 151 15.44 -6.89 10.19
C ASP A 151 14.69 -6.19 9.08
N VAL A 152 14.42 -4.90 9.22
CA VAL A 152 13.56 -4.12 8.32
C VAL A 152 14.25 -2.85 7.88
N GLU A 153 14.18 -2.52 6.60
CA GLU A 153 14.52 -1.21 6.04
C GLU A 153 13.27 -0.60 5.40
N LEU A 154 12.78 0.50 5.97
CA LEU A 154 11.59 1.21 5.47
C LEU A 154 11.97 2.09 4.28
N VAL A 155 11.57 1.69 3.08
CA VAL A 155 11.89 2.38 1.82
C VAL A 155 10.89 3.51 1.54
N ASP A 156 9.58 3.22 1.62
CA ASP A 156 8.51 4.18 1.36
C ASP A 156 7.20 3.81 2.04
N PHE A 157 6.27 4.75 2.11
CA PHE A 157 4.92 4.52 2.59
C PHE A 157 3.98 5.61 2.08
N GLY A 158 2.69 5.30 1.98
CA GLY A 158 1.69 6.27 1.54
C GLY A 158 0.30 5.67 1.34
N THR A 159 -0.56 6.46 0.74
CA THR A 159 -1.87 6.02 0.26
C THR A 159 -1.74 5.32 -1.09
N GLN A 160 -2.73 4.50 -1.46
CA GLN A 160 -2.79 3.91 -2.80
C GLN A 160 -2.73 4.99 -3.90
N ALA A 161 -3.38 6.13 -3.66
CA ALA A 161 -3.39 7.23 -4.63
C ALA A 161 -1.99 7.84 -4.86
N GLU A 162 -1.17 7.96 -3.81
CA GLU A 162 0.22 8.43 -3.92
C GLU A 162 1.10 7.43 -4.66
N PHE A 163 0.90 6.13 -4.42
CA PHE A 163 1.61 5.07 -5.17
C PHE A 163 1.21 5.06 -6.64
N ASP A 164 -0.09 5.14 -6.95
CA ASP A 164 -0.58 5.22 -8.33
C ASP A 164 0.00 6.44 -9.05
N ASP A 165 0.03 7.60 -8.38
CA ASP A 165 0.62 8.84 -8.92
C ASP A 165 2.11 8.65 -9.24
N THR A 166 2.87 8.03 -8.32
CA THR A 166 4.29 7.72 -8.52
C THR A 166 4.51 6.80 -9.72
N VAL A 167 3.70 5.76 -9.87
CA VAL A 167 3.74 4.82 -11.00
C VAL A 167 3.43 5.54 -12.31
N ILE A 168 2.40 6.41 -12.33
CA ILE A 168 2.03 7.20 -13.51
C ILE A 168 3.14 8.16 -13.89
N GLN A 169 3.69 8.93 -12.93
CA GLN A 169 4.78 9.88 -13.19
C GLN A 169 6.02 9.18 -13.76
N LYS A 170 6.37 8.01 -13.20
CA LYS A 170 7.47 7.22 -13.74
C LYS A 170 7.20 6.77 -15.18
N TYR A 171 5.99 6.27 -15.48
CA TYR A 171 5.63 5.87 -16.83
C TYR A 171 5.72 7.05 -17.83
N LEU A 172 5.22 8.23 -17.43
CA LEU A 172 5.30 9.44 -18.26
C LEU A 172 6.76 9.83 -18.55
N LEU A 173 7.62 9.79 -17.53
CA LEU A 173 9.05 10.05 -17.69
C LEU A 173 9.75 9.04 -18.60
N ASP A 174 9.56 7.75 -18.34
CA ASP A 174 10.19 6.64 -19.09
C ASP A 174 9.78 6.64 -20.57
N ASN A 175 8.60 7.18 -20.90
CA ASN A 175 8.08 7.24 -22.27
C ASN A 175 8.14 8.67 -22.88
N SER A 176 8.77 9.63 -22.20
CA SER A 176 8.88 11.04 -22.65
C SER A 176 7.52 11.66 -22.99
N LEU A 177 6.50 11.36 -22.20
CA LEU A 177 5.14 11.87 -22.38
C LEU A 177 4.88 13.06 -21.46
N THR A 178 4.24 14.10 -22.00
CA THR A 178 3.68 15.20 -21.22
C THR A 178 2.17 15.04 -21.16
N ALA A 179 1.62 14.83 -19.96
CA ALA A 179 0.19 14.62 -19.76
C ALA A 179 -0.41 15.73 -18.90
N GLU A 180 -1.67 16.04 -19.15
CA GLU A 180 -2.48 16.85 -18.25
C GLU A 180 -3.05 15.97 -17.13
N LYS A 181 -3.21 16.55 -15.94
CA LYS A 181 -3.83 15.88 -14.79
C LYS A 181 -5.22 16.43 -14.55
N HIS A 182 -6.23 15.58 -14.67
CA HIS A 182 -7.60 15.90 -14.31
C HIS A 182 -7.77 15.95 -12.78
N SER A 183 -8.71 16.75 -12.28
CA SER A 183 -8.99 16.89 -10.82
C SER A 183 -9.34 15.57 -10.13
N SER A 184 -9.84 14.57 -10.86
CA SER A 184 -10.06 13.21 -10.36
C SER A 184 -8.78 12.42 -10.12
N GLY A 185 -7.62 12.89 -10.58
CA GLY A 185 -6.34 12.18 -10.54
C GLY A 185 -6.04 11.33 -11.78
N LEU A 186 -6.93 11.27 -12.78
CA LEU A 186 -6.66 10.71 -14.10
C LEU A 186 -5.65 11.59 -14.84
N TYR A 187 -4.70 10.99 -15.56
CA TYR A 187 -3.79 11.68 -16.46
C TYR A 187 -4.15 11.38 -17.92
N TYR A 188 -3.99 12.39 -18.81
CA TYR A 188 -4.34 12.20 -20.21
C TYR A 188 -3.45 12.99 -21.15
N VAL A 189 -3.29 12.44 -22.35
CA VAL A 189 -2.65 13.08 -23.50
C VAL A 189 -3.64 13.02 -24.66
N ILE A 190 -4.13 14.16 -25.13
CA ILE A 190 -4.99 14.24 -26.32
C ILE A 190 -4.09 14.40 -27.55
N SER A 191 -3.96 13.33 -28.33
CA SER A 191 -3.20 13.34 -29.58
C SER A 191 -3.99 13.91 -30.73
N GLN A 192 -5.32 13.81 -30.68
CA GLN A 192 -6.26 14.38 -31.66
C GLN A 192 -7.56 14.75 -30.94
N PRO A 193 -7.92 16.01 -30.84
CA PRO A 193 -9.12 16.43 -30.10
C PRO A 193 -10.46 16.01 -30.73
N GLY A 194 -10.51 15.78 -32.06
CA GLY A 194 -11.73 15.50 -32.77
C GLY A 194 -12.53 16.77 -33.13
N THR A 195 -13.79 16.61 -33.54
CA THR A 195 -14.67 17.71 -33.98
C THR A 195 -16.08 17.59 -33.41
N GLY A 196 -16.78 18.73 -33.32
CA GLY A 196 -18.16 18.79 -32.80
C GLY A 196 -18.25 18.87 -31.29
N GLU A 197 -19.34 18.35 -30.72
CA GLU A 197 -19.63 18.34 -29.31
C GLU A 197 -18.90 17.18 -28.60
N ASN A 198 -18.87 17.20 -27.28
CA ASN A 198 -18.39 16.11 -26.45
C ASN A 198 -19.55 15.18 -26.08
N PRO A 199 -19.33 13.86 -25.89
CA PRO A 199 -20.38 12.98 -25.43
C PRO A 199 -20.81 13.32 -23.99
N SER A 200 -22.09 13.14 -23.70
CA SER A 200 -22.64 13.27 -22.36
C SER A 200 -22.38 11.99 -21.55
N SER A 201 -22.54 12.07 -20.25
CA SER A 201 -22.40 10.92 -19.34
C SER A 201 -23.37 9.76 -19.62
N SER A 202 -24.48 10.02 -20.35
CA SER A 202 -25.50 9.02 -20.74
C SER A 202 -25.35 8.52 -22.18
N SER A 203 -24.34 8.97 -22.91
CA SER A 203 -24.14 8.60 -24.32
C SER A 203 -23.80 7.11 -24.46
N ILE A 204 -24.22 6.52 -25.58
CA ILE A 204 -23.72 5.25 -26.08
C ILE A 204 -22.56 5.59 -27.02
N VAL A 205 -21.35 5.17 -26.63
CA VAL A 205 -20.12 5.51 -27.35
C VAL A 205 -19.63 4.35 -28.19
N THR A 206 -19.14 4.64 -29.38
CA THR A 206 -18.47 3.69 -30.28
C THR A 206 -17.00 4.05 -30.33
N VAL A 207 -16.14 3.12 -29.91
CA VAL A 207 -14.71 3.35 -29.73
C VAL A 207 -13.85 2.29 -30.40
N LYS A 208 -12.61 2.65 -30.71
CA LYS A 208 -11.47 1.74 -30.82
C LYS A 208 -10.59 1.97 -29.58
N TYR A 209 -10.10 0.90 -28.97
CA TYR A 209 -9.27 1.05 -27.79
C TYR A 209 -8.25 -0.07 -27.66
N LYS A 210 -7.21 0.23 -26.87
CA LYS A 210 -6.22 -0.72 -26.38
C LYS A 210 -5.93 -0.43 -24.92
N GLY A 211 -6.19 -1.42 -24.07
CA GLY A 211 -5.92 -1.40 -22.63
C GLY A 211 -4.67 -2.20 -22.28
N TYR A 212 -3.72 -1.58 -21.57
CA TYR A 212 -2.46 -2.20 -21.22
C TYR A 212 -1.92 -1.69 -19.87
N PHE A 213 -0.97 -2.43 -19.29
CA PHE A 213 -0.26 -2.04 -18.08
C PHE A 213 0.95 -1.16 -18.37
N THR A 214 1.58 -0.64 -17.32
CA THR A 214 2.78 0.19 -17.42
C THR A 214 3.99 -0.53 -18.00
N ASP A 215 4.02 -1.87 -17.99
CA ASP A 215 4.99 -2.73 -18.68
C ASP A 215 4.62 -3.00 -20.15
N LYS A 216 3.55 -2.37 -20.66
CA LYS A 216 3.00 -2.49 -22.02
C LYS A 216 2.33 -3.83 -22.32
N LYS A 217 2.13 -4.71 -21.35
CA LYS A 217 1.37 -5.93 -21.52
C LYS A 217 -0.11 -5.59 -21.71
N VAL A 218 -0.66 -5.99 -22.85
CA VAL A 218 -2.07 -5.76 -23.22
C VAL A 218 -2.96 -6.73 -22.45
N PHE A 219 -4.06 -6.23 -21.88
CA PHE A 219 -5.07 -7.05 -21.23
C PHE A 219 -6.42 -7.04 -21.98
N ASP A 220 -6.69 -5.99 -22.78
CA ASP A 220 -7.91 -5.91 -23.59
C ASP A 220 -7.74 -4.93 -24.74
N GLU A 221 -8.31 -5.23 -25.91
CA GLU A 221 -8.28 -4.33 -27.08
C GLU A 221 -9.38 -4.68 -28.07
N THR A 222 -9.80 -3.70 -28.87
CA THR A 222 -10.61 -3.97 -30.07
C THR A 222 -9.77 -4.67 -31.13
N LYS A 223 -10.35 -5.66 -31.84
CA LYS A 223 -9.69 -6.29 -32.99
C LYS A 223 -9.38 -5.24 -34.07
N ALA A 224 -8.38 -5.52 -34.87
CA ALA A 224 -8.04 -4.68 -36.00
C ALA A 224 -9.30 -4.40 -36.84
N ASP A 225 -9.51 -3.14 -37.19
CA ASP A 225 -10.67 -2.61 -38.01
C ASP A 225 -12.06 -2.77 -37.35
N ALA A 226 -12.15 -3.33 -36.14
CA ALA A 226 -13.40 -3.41 -35.38
C ALA A 226 -13.57 -2.18 -34.48
N THR A 227 -14.81 -1.93 -34.09
CA THR A 227 -15.20 -0.99 -33.05
C THR A 227 -16.01 -1.72 -31.98
N ALA A 228 -16.01 -1.19 -30.77
CA ALA A 228 -16.87 -1.67 -29.69
C ALA A 228 -17.85 -0.55 -29.29
N GLN A 229 -19.06 -0.93 -28.92
CA GLN A 229 -20.09 0.01 -28.49
C GLN A 229 -20.49 -0.24 -27.06
N PHE A 230 -20.51 0.83 -26.26
CA PHE A 230 -20.82 0.76 -24.84
C PHE A 230 -21.68 1.92 -24.37
N PRO A 231 -22.70 1.68 -23.52
CA PRO A 231 -23.27 2.74 -22.69
C PRO A 231 -22.19 3.27 -21.72
N LEU A 232 -21.88 4.56 -21.75
CA LEU A 232 -20.83 5.15 -20.93
C LEU A 232 -21.09 4.95 -19.42
N THR A 233 -22.35 4.87 -19.02
CA THR A 233 -22.78 4.60 -17.64
C THR A 233 -22.30 3.26 -17.10
N ASN A 234 -22.03 2.28 -17.94
CA ASN A 234 -21.66 0.91 -17.54
C ASN A 234 -20.15 0.69 -17.49
N LEU A 235 -19.35 1.72 -17.78
CA LEU A 235 -17.89 1.61 -17.84
C LEU A 235 -17.25 1.99 -16.50
N ILE A 236 -15.96 1.69 -16.35
CA ILE A 236 -15.15 2.12 -15.19
C ILE A 236 -15.12 3.64 -15.09
N GLU A 237 -14.96 4.16 -13.88
CA GLU A 237 -14.99 5.62 -13.63
C GLU A 237 -13.95 6.38 -14.46
N GLY A 238 -12.78 5.78 -14.69
CA GLY A 238 -11.75 6.36 -15.56
C GLY A 238 -12.26 6.63 -16.98
N TRP A 239 -13.06 5.73 -17.56
CA TRP A 239 -13.64 5.93 -18.88
C TRP A 239 -14.76 6.97 -18.90
N LYS A 240 -15.58 7.02 -17.83
CA LYS A 240 -16.64 8.04 -17.68
C LYS A 240 -16.06 9.46 -17.61
N ILE A 241 -14.81 9.59 -17.17
CA ILE A 241 -14.07 10.86 -17.16
C ILE A 241 -13.33 11.08 -18.47
N ALA A 242 -12.64 10.06 -18.99
CA ALA A 242 -11.76 10.15 -20.15
C ALA A 242 -12.50 10.45 -21.45
N ILE A 243 -13.60 9.73 -21.72
CA ILE A 243 -14.32 9.82 -23.00
C ILE A 243 -14.94 11.20 -23.22
N PRO A 244 -15.55 11.87 -22.22
CA PRO A 244 -16.03 13.24 -22.36
C PRO A 244 -14.94 14.30 -22.65
N LEU A 245 -13.66 13.97 -22.53
CA LEU A 245 -12.56 14.85 -22.94
C LEU A 245 -12.32 14.80 -24.46
N LEU A 246 -12.86 13.79 -25.15
CA LEU A 246 -12.76 13.63 -26.60
C LEU A 246 -14.01 14.13 -27.30
N LYS A 247 -13.84 14.57 -28.54
CA LYS A 247 -14.91 14.80 -29.51
C LYS A 247 -14.93 13.67 -30.54
N LYS A 248 -15.95 13.60 -31.39
CA LYS A 248 -16.00 12.60 -32.48
C LYS A 248 -14.72 12.64 -33.32
N GLY A 249 -14.10 11.48 -33.53
CA GLY A 249 -12.82 11.30 -34.21
C GLY A 249 -11.61 11.64 -33.34
N GLY A 250 -11.83 12.01 -32.08
CA GLY A 250 -10.76 12.31 -31.13
C GLY A 250 -10.01 11.08 -30.68
N LYS A 251 -8.72 11.26 -30.35
CA LYS A 251 -7.82 10.21 -29.87
C LYS A 251 -7.02 10.70 -28.66
N GLY A 252 -6.82 9.82 -27.71
CA GLY A 252 -6.02 10.13 -26.53
C GLY A 252 -5.51 8.90 -25.81
N THR A 253 -4.47 9.10 -25.03
CA THR A 253 -3.93 8.13 -24.07
C THR A 253 -4.34 8.55 -22.67
N PHE A 254 -4.94 7.64 -21.90
CA PHE A 254 -5.48 7.89 -20.58
C PHE A 254 -4.80 6.95 -19.57
N LEU A 255 -4.10 7.54 -18.59
CA LEU A 255 -3.47 6.80 -17.50
C LEU A 255 -4.40 6.88 -16.28
N ILE A 256 -4.96 5.75 -15.94
CA ILE A 256 -6.06 5.62 -14.97
C ILE A 256 -5.53 5.06 -13.66
N PRO A 257 -5.55 5.84 -12.57
CA PRO A 257 -5.25 5.34 -11.23
C PRO A 257 -6.17 4.17 -10.86
N SER A 258 -5.68 3.24 -10.06
CA SER A 258 -6.38 2.00 -9.72
C SER A 258 -7.81 2.21 -9.21
N ARG A 259 -8.04 3.25 -8.39
CA ARG A 259 -9.37 3.60 -7.84
C ARG A 259 -10.39 4.04 -8.89
N LEU A 260 -9.94 4.53 -10.05
CA LEU A 260 -10.79 4.90 -11.19
C LEU A 260 -10.88 3.76 -12.22
N GLY A 261 -10.09 2.71 -12.05
CA GLY A 261 -10.09 1.48 -12.82
C GLY A 261 -10.88 0.38 -12.13
N TYR A 262 -10.18 -0.71 -11.76
CA TYR A 262 -10.77 -1.90 -11.17
C TYR A 262 -10.56 -2.00 -9.64
N GLY A 263 -9.96 -1.01 -9.00
CA GLY A 263 -9.78 -0.90 -7.55
C GLY A 263 -8.95 -2.02 -6.93
N PRO A 264 -9.13 -2.28 -5.62
CA PRO A 264 -8.33 -3.26 -4.90
C PRO A 264 -8.59 -4.72 -5.30
N ASN A 265 -9.77 -5.00 -5.89
CA ASN A 265 -10.16 -6.35 -6.26
C ASN A 265 -9.70 -6.76 -7.66
N GLY A 266 -9.32 -5.80 -8.51
CA GLY A 266 -8.98 -6.06 -9.90
C GLY A 266 -10.20 -6.52 -10.72
N SER A 267 -9.96 -7.20 -11.86
CA SER A 267 -11.02 -7.77 -12.70
C SER A 267 -10.79 -9.24 -13.02
N SER A 268 -11.89 -9.98 -13.24
CA SER A 268 -11.83 -11.36 -13.74
C SER A 268 -11.20 -11.47 -15.14
N GLY A 269 -11.09 -10.35 -15.87
CA GLY A 269 -10.40 -10.23 -17.16
C GLY A 269 -8.88 -10.13 -17.08
N GLY A 270 -8.25 -10.42 -15.91
CA GLY A 270 -6.81 -10.50 -15.76
C GLY A 270 -6.13 -9.18 -15.34
N VAL A 271 -6.90 -8.19 -14.87
CA VAL A 271 -6.32 -6.99 -14.25
C VAL A 271 -6.15 -7.21 -12.76
N PRO A 272 -4.92 -7.22 -12.22
CA PRO A 272 -4.68 -7.37 -10.80
C PRO A 272 -5.25 -6.19 -9.99
N GLY A 273 -5.53 -6.43 -8.71
CA GLY A 273 -5.94 -5.37 -7.79
C GLY A 273 -4.89 -4.27 -7.68
N ASN A 274 -5.34 -3.04 -7.44
CA ASN A 274 -4.50 -1.86 -7.29
C ASN A 274 -3.59 -1.55 -8.49
N SER A 275 -4.00 -1.97 -9.70
CA SER A 275 -3.24 -1.71 -10.93
C SER A 275 -3.56 -0.35 -11.51
N VAL A 276 -2.53 0.44 -11.80
CA VAL A 276 -2.62 1.54 -12.76
C VAL A 276 -2.76 0.94 -14.15
N ILE A 277 -3.73 1.39 -14.92
CA ILE A 277 -4.02 0.92 -16.27
C ILE A 277 -3.99 2.07 -17.26
N ILE A 278 -3.62 1.76 -18.50
CA ILE A 278 -3.49 2.75 -19.56
C ILE A 278 -4.40 2.33 -20.70
N PHE A 279 -5.12 3.30 -21.26
CA PHE A 279 -5.93 3.10 -22.45
C PHE A 279 -5.57 4.12 -23.54
N ASP A 280 -5.26 3.61 -24.72
CA ASP A 280 -5.34 4.39 -25.94
C ASP A 280 -6.76 4.27 -26.47
N ILE A 281 -7.45 5.40 -26.66
CA ILE A 281 -8.86 5.43 -27.08
C ILE A 281 -9.03 6.33 -28.30
N GLU A 282 -9.75 5.85 -29.32
CA GLU A 282 -10.32 6.63 -30.38
C GLU A 282 -11.85 6.64 -30.25
N LEU A 283 -12.45 7.84 -30.10
CA LEU A 283 -13.90 8.02 -30.09
C LEU A 283 -14.43 8.14 -31.52
N VAL A 284 -14.99 7.05 -32.02
CA VAL A 284 -15.49 6.99 -33.42
C VAL A 284 -16.82 7.73 -33.58
N SER A 285 -17.78 7.51 -32.67
CA SER A 285 -19.09 8.17 -32.65
C SER A 285 -19.78 8.00 -31.27
N PHE A 286 -20.86 8.76 -31.07
CA PHE A 286 -21.76 8.67 -29.93
C PHE A 286 -23.14 9.23 -30.27
#